data_cc36a90f0815bf461d8cc2aad9afb5d9
#
_entry.id   cc36a90f0815bf461d8cc2aad9afb5d9
#
_cell.length_a   1.000
_cell.length_b   1.000
_cell.length_c   1.000
_cell.angle_alpha   90.00
_cell.angle_beta   90.00
_cell.angle_gamma   90.00
#
_symmetry.space_group_name_H-M   'P 1'
#
loop_
_entity.id
_entity.type
_entity.pdbx_description
1 polymer ?
#
loop_
_entity_poly.entity_id
_entity_poly.type
_entity_poly.pdbx_seq_one_letter_code
_entity_poly.pdbx_strand_id
1 'polypeptide(L)'
;MVCELTVPGDPQSKGRPRVYQGHGITPTRTREAENRVYSEWRSRYPNLPPYEGPVCLALTFWTATRRGRDWDNLAKLFTDALNGVAYTDDRQIIEASVHVHRPDQYVLGAHGRPRKRKSGDPLTWHGQPYAPCTRASIYFKQEYIPR
;
A
#
# COMPACT_ATOMS: atom_id res chain seq x y z
N MET A 1 19.25 3.28 6.63
CA MET A 1 18.91 3.58 5.23
C MET A 1 17.40 3.64 5.08
N VAL A 2 16.91 4.63 4.38
CA VAL A 2 15.47 4.79 4.11
C VAL A 2 15.22 4.64 2.63
N CYS A 3 14.28 3.78 2.25
CA CYS A 3 13.81 3.63 0.88
C CYS A 3 12.41 4.21 0.75
N GLU A 4 12.19 5.00 -0.26
CA GLU A 4 10.89 5.60 -0.57
C GLU A 4 10.31 4.92 -1.80
N LEU A 5 9.01 4.65 -1.78
CA LEU A 5 8.32 4.02 -2.89
C LEU A 5 6.95 4.62 -3.09
N THR A 6 6.60 4.93 -4.32
CA THR A 6 5.25 5.31 -4.71
C THR A 6 4.75 4.33 -5.75
N VAL A 7 3.63 3.68 -5.45
CA VAL A 7 2.99 2.74 -6.37
C VAL A 7 1.71 3.40 -6.90
N PRO A 8 1.66 3.78 -8.18
CA PRO A 8 0.47 4.38 -8.76
C PRO A 8 -0.70 3.39 -8.81
N GLY A 9 -1.91 3.92 -8.79
CA GLY A 9 -3.12 3.15 -8.92
C GLY A 9 -3.84 2.95 -7.60
N ASP A 10 -5.12 2.59 -7.71
CA ASP A 10 -5.98 2.39 -6.56
C ASP A 10 -5.48 1.22 -5.70
N PRO A 11 -5.14 1.45 -4.43
CA PRO A 11 -4.63 0.37 -3.58
C PRO A 11 -5.64 -0.77 -3.43
N GLN A 12 -5.16 -2.00 -3.51
CA GLN A 12 -5.99 -3.18 -3.38
C GLN A 12 -5.73 -3.90 -2.07
N SER A 13 -6.79 -4.45 -1.48
CA SER A 13 -6.68 -5.32 -0.31
C SER A 13 -6.20 -6.71 -0.71
N LYS A 14 -5.53 -7.38 0.22
CA LYS A 14 -5.17 -8.79 0.04
C LYS A 14 -6.45 -9.61 -0.08
N GLY A 15 -6.65 -10.27 -1.23
CA GLY A 15 -7.77 -11.16 -1.41
C GLY A 15 -7.56 -12.47 -0.66
N ARG A 16 -8.68 -13.07 -0.22
CA ARG A 16 -8.61 -14.39 0.40
C ARG A 16 -8.33 -15.44 -0.68
N PRO A 17 -7.40 -16.38 -0.46
CA PRO A 17 -7.20 -17.48 -1.38
C PRO A 17 -8.47 -18.27 -1.55
N ARG A 18 -8.81 -18.65 -2.79
CA ARG A 18 -9.90 -19.56 -3.08
C ARG A 18 -9.35 -20.96 -3.13
N VAL A 19 -10.11 -21.91 -2.57
CA VAL A 19 -9.75 -23.33 -2.63
C VAL A 19 -10.44 -23.94 -3.84
N TYR A 20 -9.67 -24.53 -4.74
CA TYR A 20 -10.16 -25.25 -5.89
C TYR A 20 -9.45 -26.60 -5.96
N GLN A 21 -10.21 -27.70 -5.95
CA GLN A 21 -9.67 -29.07 -5.95
C GLN A 21 -8.58 -29.28 -4.89
N GLY A 22 -8.78 -28.71 -3.69
CA GLY A 22 -7.84 -28.86 -2.58
C GLY A 22 -6.63 -27.93 -2.64
N HIS A 23 -6.53 -27.06 -3.64
CA HIS A 23 -5.42 -26.10 -3.78
C HIS A 23 -5.91 -24.68 -3.54
N GLY A 24 -5.11 -23.91 -2.81
CA GLY A 24 -5.33 -22.47 -2.64
C GLY A 24 -4.95 -21.72 -3.92
N ILE A 25 -5.86 -20.88 -4.40
CA ILE A 25 -5.62 -20.04 -5.59
C ILE A 25 -5.69 -18.57 -5.17
N THR A 26 -4.61 -17.83 -5.42
CA THR A 26 -4.58 -16.38 -5.21
C THR A 26 -5.42 -15.69 -6.30
N PRO A 27 -6.36 -14.80 -5.92
CA PRO A 27 -7.13 -14.06 -6.92
C PRO A 27 -6.25 -13.26 -7.87
N THR A 28 -6.64 -13.21 -9.14
CA THR A 28 -5.89 -12.47 -10.19
C THR A 28 -5.67 -11.01 -9.81
N ARG A 29 -6.69 -10.34 -9.27
CA ARG A 29 -6.59 -8.95 -8.83
C ARG A 29 -5.50 -8.74 -7.78
N THR A 30 -5.39 -9.68 -6.83
CA THR A 30 -4.34 -9.66 -5.80
C THR A 30 -2.97 -9.79 -6.44
N ARG A 31 -2.79 -10.75 -7.35
CA ARG A 31 -1.51 -10.95 -8.04
C ARG A 31 -1.11 -9.74 -8.87
N GLU A 32 -2.04 -9.15 -9.58
CA GLU A 32 -1.78 -7.94 -10.37
C GLU A 32 -1.35 -6.78 -9.49
N ALA A 33 -2.03 -6.59 -8.35
CA ALA A 33 -1.69 -5.54 -7.41
C ALA A 33 -0.31 -5.77 -6.76
N GLU A 34 -0.01 -7.01 -6.38
CA GLU A 34 1.32 -7.36 -5.86
C GLU A 34 2.41 -7.14 -6.90
N ASN A 35 2.14 -7.50 -8.15
CA ASN A 35 3.09 -7.29 -9.25
C ASN A 35 3.37 -5.79 -9.49
N ARG A 36 2.39 -4.93 -9.31
CA ARG A 36 2.61 -3.47 -9.42
C ARG A 36 3.57 -2.99 -8.33
N VAL A 37 3.39 -3.43 -7.10
CA VAL A 37 4.30 -3.09 -5.99
C VAL A 37 5.71 -3.62 -6.29
N TYR A 38 5.81 -4.87 -6.67
CA TYR A 38 7.08 -5.51 -7.03
C TYR A 38 7.79 -4.76 -8.16
N SER A 39 7.07 -4.43 -9.24
CA SER A 39 7.64 -3.76 -10.40
C SER A 39 8.16 -2.37 -10.06
N GLU A 40 7.42 -1.61 -9.24
CA GLU A 40 7.86 -0.30 -8.79
C GLU A 40 9.12 -0.40 -7.92
N TRP A 41 9.18 -1.39 -7.03
CA TRP A 41 10.37 -1.63 -6.23
C TRP A 41 11.58 -1.96 -7.10
N ARG A 42 11.43 -2.88 -8.05
CA ARG A 42 12.52 -3.27 -8.95
C ARG A 42 12.98 -2.14 -9.83
N SER A 43 12.06 -1.30 -10.28
CA SER A 43 12.40 -0.11 -11.07
C SER A 43 13.19 0.91 -10.25
N ARG A 44 12.80 1.10 -9.01
CA ARG A 44 13.43 2.10 -8.13
C ARG A 44 14.75 1.61 -7.54
N TYR A 45 14.81 0.33 -7.17
CA TYR A 45 15.96 -0.27 -6.50
C TYR A 45 16.40 -1.56 -7.19
N PRO A 46 16.88 -1.48 -8.44
CA PRO A 46 17.12 -2.68 -9.26
C PRO A 46 18.23 -3.60 -8.73
N ASN A 47 19.16 -3.06 -7.95
CA ASN A 47 20.34 -3.81 -7.50
C ASN A 47 20.39 -3.97 -5.98
N LEU A 48 19.33 -3.60 -5.27
CA LEU A 48 19.32 -3.72 -3.82
C LEU A 48 18.90 -5.13 -3.41
N PRO A 49 19.80 -5.88 -2.70
CA PRO A 49 19.43 -7.21 -2.23
C PRO A 49 18.45 -7.13 -1.07
N PRO A 50 17.71 -8.21 -0.77
CA PRO A 50 16.83 -8.23 0.39
C PRO A 50 17.59 -7.94 1.68
N TYR A 51 17.03 -7.06 2.52
CA TYR A 51 17.62 -6.71 3.80
C TYR A 51 17.36 -7.81 4.84
N GLU A 52 18.31 -8.07 5.72
CA GLU A 52 18.21 -9.15 6.70
C GLU A 52 17.97 -8.67 8.14
N GLY A 53 18.07 -7.37 8.40
CA GLY A 53 17.88 -6.79 9.72
C GLY A 53 16.46 -6.29 9.98
N PRO A 54 16.25 -5.58 11.10
CA PRO A 54 14.94 -5.04 11.45
C PRO A 54 14.44 -4.00 10.45
N VAL A 55 13.13 -4.03 10.20
CA VAL A 55 12.47 -3.17 9.22
C VAL A 55 11.34 -2.39 9.90
N CYS A 56 11.28 -1.10 9.63
CA CYS A 56 10.15 -0.24 10.02
C CYS A 56 9.46 0.29 8.77
N LEU A 57 8.13 0.27 8.77
CA LEU A 57 7.32 0.72 7.64
C LEU A 57 6.45 1.91 8.02
N ALA A 58 6.32 2.85 7.09
CA ALA A 58 5.28 3.87 7.12
C ALA A 58 4.53 3.80 5.80
N LEU A 59 3.27 3.40 5.84
CA LEU A 59 2.44 3.21 4.66
C LEU A 59 1.29 4.21 4.66
N THR A 60 1.04 4.82 3.51
CA THR A 60 -0.12 5.67 3.28
C THR A 60 -0.82 5.20 2.02
N PHE A 61 -2.09 4.85 2.15
CA PHE A 61 -2.92 4.39 1.04
C PHE A 61 -3.92 5.48 0.68
N TRP A 62 -3.89 5.91 -0.58
CA TRP A 62 -4.82 6.91 -1.12
C TRP A 62 -5.80 6.19 -2.03
N THR A 63 -7.01 5.96 -1.56
CA THR A 63 -7.99 5.12 -2.26
C THR A 63 -8.87 5.91 -3.20
N ALA A 64 -9.37 5.24 -4.24
CA ALA A 64 -10.26 5.86 -5.23
C ALA A 64 -11.71 5.94 -4.77
N THR A 65 -12.10 5.16 -3.75
CA THR A 65 -13.48 5.12 -3.25
C THR A 65 -13.51 5.08 -1.74
N ARG A 66 -14.66 5.43 -1.17
CA ARG A 66 -14.87 5.34 0.27
C ARG A 66 -15.26 3.94 0.74
N ARG A 67 -15.50 3.00 -0.17
CA ARG A 67 -15.79 1.62 0.20
C ARG A 67 -14.62 1.02 0.94
N GLY A 68 -14.93 0.45 2.10
CA GLY A 68 -13.92 0.01 3.05
C GLY A 68 -13.04 -1.09 2.51
N ARG A 69 -11.77 -0.77 2.46
CA ARG A 69 -10.69 -1.74 2.41
C ARG A 69 -10.01 -1.61 3.75
N ASP A 70 -9.91 -2.74 4.47
CA ASP A 70 -9.34 -2.71 5.80
C ASP A 70 -7.85 -2.38 5.72
N TRP A 71 -7.39 -1.55 6.65
CA TRP A 71 -5.99 -1.10 6.66
C TRP A 71 -5.01 -2.27 6.72
N ASP A 72 -5.34 -3.32 7.49
CA ASP A 72 -4.48 -4.49 7.66
C ASP A 72 -4.39 -5.30 6.36
N ASN A 73 -5.49 -5.45 5.62
CA ASN A 73 -5.49 -6.14 4.34
C ASN A 73 -4.76 -5.36 3.25
N LEU A 74 -4.85 -4.02 3.28
CA LEU A 74 -4.05 -3.16 2.41
C LEU A 74 -2.56 -3.31 2.72
N ALA A 75 -2.19 -3.26 4.00
CA ALA A 75 -0.81 -3.42 4.44
C ALA A 75 -0.29 -4.82 4.11
N LYS A 76 -1.12 -5.86 4.28
CA LYS A 76 -0.72 -7.24 4.00
C LYS A 76 -0.38 -7.44 2.52
N LEU A 77 -1.17 -6.88 1.61
CA LEU A 77 -0.85 -6.98 0.18
C LEU A 77 0.52 -6.37 -0.10
N PHE A 78 0.79 -5.20 0.45
CA PHE A 78 2.07 -4.51 0.25
C PHE A 78 3.24 -5.32 0.83
N THR A 79 3.11 -5.78 2.07
CA THR A 79 4.19 -6.52 2.72
C THR A 79 4.44 -7.88 2.07
N ASP A 80 3.38 -8.56 1.62
CA ASP A 80 3.52 -9.83 0.90
C ASP A 80 4.20 -9.63 -0.47
N ALA A 81 3.89 -8.53 -1.16
CA ALA A 81 4.51 -8.24 -2.45
C ALA A 81 6.02 -8.05 -2.35
N LEU A 82 6.52 -7.53 -1.24
CA LEU A 82 7.93 -7.27 -1.03
C LEU A 82 8.63 -8.35 -0.19
N ASN A 83 7.90 -9.37 0.25
CA ASN A 83 8.47 -10.47 1.00
C ASN A 83 9.45 -11.26 0.12
N GLY A 84 10.68 -11.44 0.59
CA GLY A 84 11.75 -12.05 -0.19
C GLY A 84 12.35 -11.13 -1.26
N VAL A 85 11.93 -9.89 -1.32
CA VAL A 85 12.34 -8.90 -2.33
C VAL A 85 13.06 -7.72 -1.67
N ALA A 86 12.36 -6.95 -0.84
CA ALA A 86 12.96 -5.83 -0.12
C ALA A 86 13.59 -6.28 1.21
N TYR A 87 13.04 -7.29 1.81
CA TYR A 87 13.53 -7.94 3.03
C TYR A 87 13.37 -9.45 2.86
N THR A 88 14.14 -10.22 3.62
CA THR A 88 14.16 -11.69 3.47
C THR A 88 12.84 -12.32 3.92
N ASP A 89 12.25 -11.78 5.01
CA ASP A 89 11.01 -12.31 5.57
C ASP A 89 10.25 -11.17 6.27
N ASP A 90 8.93 -11.17 6.16
CA ASP A 90 8.10 -10.12 6.77
C ASP A 90 8.13 -10.12 8.30
N ARG A 91 8.63 -11.20 8.92
CA ARG A 91 8.89 -11.22 10.37
C ARG A 91 9.93 -10.20 10.82
N GLN A 92 10.73 -9.69 9.90
CA GLN A 92 11.69 -8.61 10.17
C GLN A 92 11.02 -7.27 10.44
N ILE A 93 9.74 -7.13 10.07
CA ILE A 93 8.99 -5.90 10.30
C ILE A 93 8.65 -5.80 11.78
N ILE A 94 9.27 -4.86 12.48
CA ILE A 94 9.11 -4.67 13.92
C ILE A 94 8.23 -3.46 14.26
N GLU A 95 7.97 -2.61 13.29
CA GLU A 95 7.17 -1.41 13.49
C GLU A 95 6.51 -1.05 12.16
N ALA A 96 5.22 -0.71 12.21
CA ALA A 96 4.49 -0.25 11.05
C ALA A 96 3.48 0.79 11.45
N SER A 97 3.43 1.89 10.69
CA SER A 97 2.32 2.84 10.76
C SER A 97 1.57 2.80 9.43
N VAL A 98 0.24 2.81 9.51
CA VAL A 98 -0.61 2.69 8.33
C VAL A 98 -1.68 3.77 8.39
N HIS A 99 -1.76 4.56 7.33
CA HIS A 99 -2.78 5.57 7.14
C HIS A 99 -3.57 5.24 5.88
N VAL A 100 -4.90 5.32 5.96
CA VAL A 100 -5.79 5.14 4.81
C VAL A 100 -6.54 6.44 4.59
N HIS A 101 -6.30 7.06 3.44
CA HIS A 101 -6.96 8.30 3.05
C HIS A 101 -7.99 7.98 2.00
N ARG A 102 -9.26 8.11 2.38
CA ARG A 102 -10.40 7.91 1.50
C ARG A 102 -10.85 9.26 0.94
N PRO A 103 -11.49 9.28 -0.25
CA PRO A 103 -11.97 10.54 -0.80
C PRO A 103 -12.94 11.24 0.16
N ASP A 104 -12.96 12.56 0.10
CA ASP A 104 -13.90 13.36 0.86
C ASP A 104 -15.35 12.90 0.59
N GLN A 105 -16.14 12.82 1.65
CA GLN A 105 -17.55 12.47 1.53
C GLN A 105 -18.37 13.60 0.91
N TYR A 106 -17.96 14.85 1.17
CA TYR A 106 -18.65 16.03 0.70
C TYR A 106 -17.73 16.89 -0.17
N VAL A 107 -18.31 17.46 -1.20
CA VAL A 107 -17.66 18.42 -2.09
C VAL A 107 -18.51 19.68 -2.17
N LEU A 108 -17.91 20.77 -2.66
CA LEU A 108 -18.66 22.01 -2.87
C LEU A 108 -19.55 21.86 -4.11
N GLY A 109 -20.85 22.06 -3.92
CA GLY A 109 -21.81 22.08 -4.99
C GLY A 109 -22.07 23.49 -5.52
N ALA A 110 -23.19 23.65 -6.25
CA ALA A 110 -23.65 24.94 -6.71
C ALA A 110 -23.84 25.87 -5.52
N HIS A 111 -23.54 27.17 -5.72
CA HIS A 111 -23.64 28.21 -4.69
C HIS A 111 -22.74 27.96 -3.46
N GLY A 112 -21.68 27.14 -3.59
CA GLY A 112 -20.71 26.91 -2.51
C GLY A 112 -21.26 26.10 -1.35
N ARG A 113 -22.38 25.39 -1.52
CA ARG A 113 -22.96 24.55 -0.46
C ARG A 113 -22.41 23.13 -0.56
N PRO A 114 -22.07 22.50 0.58
CA PRO A 114 -21.63 21.11 0.57
C PRO A 114 -22.72 20.17 0.03
N ARG A 115 -22.32 19.22 -0.78
CA ARG A 115 -23.15 18.12 -1.24
C ARG A 115 -22.35 16.83 -1.19
N LYS A 116 -23.03 15.68 -1.16
CA LYS A 116 -22.34 14.38 -1.20
C LYS A 116 -21.61 14.20 -2.52
N ARG A 117 -20.40 13.69 -2.43
CA ARG A 117 -19.59 13.33 -3.59
C ARG A 117 -20.27 12.23 -4.39
N LYS A 118 -20.26 12.36 -5.72
CA LYS A 118 -20.78 11.39 -6.68
C LYS A 118 -19.64 10.80 -7.50
N SER A 119 -19.90 9.65 -8.12
CA SER A 119 -19.01 9.10 -9.13
C SER A 119 -18.75 10.14 -10.22
N GLY A 120 -17.50 10.33 -10.60
CA GLY A 120 -17.09 11.34 -11.57
C GLY A 120 -16.64 12.66 -10.97
N ASP A 121 -16.96 12.94 -9.72
CA ASP A 121 -16.39 14.09 -9.03
C ASP A 121 -14.89 13.89 -8.82
N PRO A 122 -14.08 14.97 -8.85
CA PRO A 122 -12.65 14.87 -8.60
C PRO A 122 -12.35 14.23 -7.24
N LEU A 123 -11.27 13.45 -7.17
CA LEU A 123 -10.82 12.88 -5.92
C LEU A 123 -10.10 13.95 -5.12
N THR A 124 -10.61 14.24 -3.94
CA THR A 124 -10.00 15.17 -3.00
C THR A 124 -9.93 14.56 -1.61
N TRP A 125 -8.93 14.98 -0.85
CA TRP A 125 -8.80 14.66 0.57
C TRP A 125 -8.58 15.97 1.31
N HIS A 126 -9.50 16.30 2.22
CA HIS A 126 -9.52 17.61 2.88
C HIS A 126 -9.44 18.75 1.87
N GLY A 127 -10.18 18.62 0.76
CA GLY A 127 -10.23 19.62 -0.30
C GLY A 127 -9.05 19.60 -1.28
N GLN A 128 -8.01 18.82 -1.02
CA GLN A 128 -6.82 18.77 -1.88
C GLN A 128 -6.93 17.63 -2.89
N PRO A 129 -6.73 17.91 -4.19
CA PRO A 129 -6.76 16.87 -5.20
C PRO A 129 -5.66 15.83 -5.00
N TYR A 130 -5.97 14.58 -5.31
CA TYR A 130 -4.96 13.51 -5.31
C TYR A 130 -5.28 12.46 -6.38
N ALA A 131 -4.26 11.70 -6.75
CA ALA A 131 -4.39 10.48 -7.55
C ALA A 131 -4.25 9.28 -6.63
N PRO A 132 -5.07 8.23 -6.80
CA PRO A 132 -4.93 7.01 -6.00
C PRO A 132 -3.53 6.44 -6.11
N CYS A 133 -2.94 6.08 -4.97
CA CYS A 133 -1.60 5.53 -4.92
C CYS A 133 -1.32 4.93 -3.55
N THR A 134 -0.22 4.20 -3.46
CA THR A 134 0.38 3.77 -2.21
C THR A 134 1.72 4.48 -2.06
N ARG A 135 1.95 5.13 -0.93
CA ARG A 135 3.25 5.70 -0.58
C ARG A 135 3.83 4.94 0.58
N ALA A 136 5.08 4.57 0.46
CA ALA A 136 5.77 3.80 1.49
C ALA A 136 7.12 4.39 1.79
N SER A 137 7.45 4.46 3.08
CA SER A 137 8.80 4.67 3.56
C SER A 137 9.23 3.40 4.26
N ILE A 138 10.32 2.82 3.84
CA ILE A 138 10.85 1.58 4.39
C ILE A 138 12.20 1.91 5.03
N TYR A 139 12.25 1.81 6.34
CA TYR A 139 13.44 2.09 7.10
C TYR A 139 14.12 0.78 7.50
N PHE A 140 15.35 0.57 7.01
CA PHE A 140 16.17 -0.59 7.33
C PHE A 140 17.07 -0.22 8.51
N LYS A 141 16.73 -0.71 9.70
CA LYS A 141 17.47 -0.42 10.93
C LYS A 141 18.72 -1.29 11.03
N GLN A 142 19.77 -0.69 11.52
CA GLN A 142 20.98 -1.44 11.82
C GLN A 142 20.79 -2.26 13.10
N GLU A 143 21.16 -3.52 13.08
CA GLU A 143 21.17 -4.35 14.27
C GLU A 143 22.20 -3.85 15.28
N TYR A 144 21.85 -3.99 16.55
CA TYR A 144 22.81 -3.70 17.62
C TYR A 144 23.90 -4.77 17.64
N ILE A 145 25.12 -4.32 17.52
CA ILE A 145 26.29 -5.19 17.62
C ILE A 145 27.09 -4.73 18.84
N PRO A 146 27.18 -5.54 19.92
CA PRO A 146 27.97 -5.17 21.08
C PRO A 146 29.45 -5.12 20.75
N ARG A 147 30.11 -4.17 21.33
CA ARG A 147 31.56 -4.00 21.18
C ARG A 147 32.31 -4.72 22.29
#